data_48c18b42f1623f69f399fe94bf51158f
#
_entry.id   48c18b42f1623f69f399fe94bf51158f
#
_cell.length_a   1.000
_cell.length_b   1.000
_cell.length_c   1.000
_cell.angle_alpha   90.00
_cell.angle_beta   90.00
_cell.angle_gamma   90.00
#
_symmetry.space_group_name_H-M   'P 1'
#
loop_
_entity.id
_entity.type
_entity.pdbx_description
1 polymer ?
#
loop_
_entity_poly.entity_id
_entity_poly.type
_entity_poly.pdbx_seq_one_letter_code
_entity_poly.pdbx_strand_id
1 'polypeptide(L)'
;MRKIRDRATCYTFGILLISSSIILANDIGFSGAVDARYGNSYDFYNFSENLLDLNFFYNDVQGWVQYEYSNPPDIGFTTNDIRKFRLEYVAEDFLIKLGDIYQFWGRGLVLNQFDDQVTHFDNGTRGLYLEYNKYPFSFSHLNGNSDIWMLGGGARIPENNNIHNMSANRINYDFSALSLGFTQLETNEKHSLNAGPPVDINHNILGSYLSWAGNFT
;
A
#
# COMPACT_ATOMS: atom_id res chain seq x y z
N MET A 1 -29.89 -40.10 -4.20
CA MET A 1 -29.20 -39.01 -4.90
C MET A 1 -29.70 -37.67 -4.36
N ARG A 2 -28.94 -37.07 -3.46
CA ARG A 2 -29.20 -35.72 -2.91
C ARG A 2 -28.42 -34.72 -3.76
N LYS A 3 -29.13 -33.82 -4.43
CA LYS A 3 -28.53 -32.68 -5.12
C LYS A 3 -27.92 -31.75 -4.07
N ILE A 4 -26.61 -31.68 -4.04
CA ILE A 4 -25.86 -30.66 -3.31
C ILE A 4 -26.10 -29.35 -4.07
N ARG A 5 -26.80 -28.43 -3.43
CA ARG A 5 -27.01 -27.08 -3.92
C ARG A 5 -25.88 -26.23 -3.34
N ASP A 6 -24.79 -26.11 -4.10
CA ASP A 6 -23.75 -25.14 -3.81
C ASP A 6 -24.32 -23.74 -3.99
N ARG A 7 -24.57 -23.06 -2.91
CA ARG A 7 -24.79 -21.62 -2.88
C ARG A 7 -23.97 -21.04 -1.74
N ALA A 8 -22.73 -20.69 -2.02
CA ALA A 8 -22.05 -19.68 -1.23
C ALA A 8 -22.78 -18.36 -1.47
N THR A 9 -23.55 -17.90 -0.51
CA THR A 9 -24.25 -16.62 -0.61
C THR A 9 -23.38 -15.61 0.13
N CYS A 10 -22.53 -14.91 -0.61
CA CYS A 10 -21.80 -13.78 -0.10
C CYS A 10 -22.71 -12.54 -0.17
N TYR A 11 -23.08 -11.98 0.95
CA TYR A 11 -23.81 -10.72 1.04
C TYR A 11 -22.80 -9.60 1.29
N THR A 12 -22.46 -8.86 0.25
CA THR A 12 -21.69 -7.61 0.40
C THR A 12 -22.68 -6.48 0.64
N PHE A 13 -22.80 -6.04 1.88
CA PHE A 13 -23.53 -4.82 2.22
C PHE A 13 -22.55 -3.64 2.21
N GLY A 14 -22.48 -2.92 1.09
CA GLY A 14 -21.83 -1.63 1.02
C GLY A 14 -22.73 -0.59 1.71
N ILE A 15 -22.36 -0.14 2.88
CA ILE A 15 -22.98 1.02 3.51
C ILE A 15 -22.24 2.26 2.98
N LEU A 16 -22.87 2.98 2.06
CA LEU A 16 -22.42 4.27 1.59
C LEU A 16 -22.68 5.29 2.71
N LEU A 17 -21.68 5.58 3.53
CA LEU A 17 -21.77 6.68 4.48
C LEU A 17 -21.57 8.01 3.74
N ILE A 18 -22.58 8.85 3.86
CA ILE A 18 -22.60 10.21 3.34
C ILE A 18 -21.45 10.98 4.01
N SER A 19 -20.49 11.43 3.20
CA SER A 19 -19.43 12.34 3.66
C SER A 19 -20.06 13.68 4.04
N SER A 20 -20.35 13.87 5.31
CA SER A 20 -20.64 15.20 5.84
C SER A 20 -19.32 15.93 6.01
N SER A 21 -18.96 16.77 5.06
CA SER A 21 -17.87 17.72 5.21
C SER A 21 -18.28 18.75 6.28
N ILE A 22 -17.79 18.58 7.50
CA ILE A 22 -17.91 19.61 8.53
C ILE A 22 -16.82 20.64 8.20
N ILE A 23 -17.19 21.67 7.46
CA ILE A 23 -16.34 22.85 7.26
C ILE A 23 -16.37 23.64 8.57
N LEU A 24 -15.44 23.35 9.45
CA LEU A 24 -15.11 24.25 10.54
C LEU A 24 -14.28 25.41 9.96
N ALA A 25 -14.50 26.62 10.44
CA ALA A 25 -14.02 27.90 9.91
C ALA A 25 -12.48 28.12 9.99
N ASN A 26 -11.69 27.09 9.93
CA ASN A 26 -10.24 27.07 9.74
C ASN A 26 -9.92 25.81 8.95
N ASP A 27 -9.84 25.88 7.66
CA ASP A 27 -9.27 24.96 6.65
C ASP A 27 -9.01 23.49 7.05
N ILE A 28 -9.72 22.96 8.07
CA ILE A 28 -9.63 21.57 8.51
C ILE A 28 -10.78 20.79 7.89
N GLY A 29 -10.45 19.82 7.05
CA GLY A 29 -11.41 18.89 6.45
C GLY A 29 -11.26 17.48 7.06
N PHE A 30 -12.40 16.78 7.20
CA PHE A 30 -12.43 15.37 7.58
C PHE A 30 -13.33 14.61 6.62
N SER A 31 -12.93 13.37 6.29
CA SER A 31 -13.78 12.42 5.58
C SER A 31 -13.53 11.02 6.11
N GLY A 32 -14.52 10.15 5.95
CA GLY A 32 -14.37 8.76 6.37
C GLY A 32 -15.25 7.83 5.56
N ALA A 33 -14.86 6.56 5.51
CA ALA A 33 -15.60 5.48 4.89
C ALA A 33 -15.57 4.24 5.79
N VAL A 34 -16.63 3.43 5.74
CA VAL A 34 -16.69 2.13 6.41
C VAL A 34 -16.99 1.08 5.34
N ASP A 35 -16.17 0.06 5.29
CA ASP A 35 -16.41 -1.17 4.54
C ASP A 35 -16.66 -2.31 5.53
N ALA A 36 -17.81 -2.99 5.40
CA ALA A 36 -18.20 -4.07 6.29
C ALA A 36 -18.57 -5.30 5.46
N ARG A 37 -17.89 -6.42 5.72
CA ARG A 37 -18.13 -7.71 5.09
C ARG A 37 -18.51 -8.75 6.12
N TYR A 38 -19.61 -9.47 5.83
CA TYR A 38 -20.10 -10.55 6.66
C TYR A 38 -20.44 -11.73 5.76
N GLY A 39 -20.09 -12.92 6.17
CA GLY A 39 -20.37 -14.09 5.39
C GLY A 39 -20.21 -15.39 6.14
N ASN A 40 -20.44 -16.48 5.41
CA ASN A 40 -20.22 -17.84 5.87
C ASN A 40 -19.26 -18.53 4.91
N SER A 41 -18.18 -19.05 5.44
CA SER A 41 -17.19 -19.79 4.67
C SER A 41 -17.52 -21.29 4.69
N TYR A 42 -18.12 -21.80 3.61
CA TYR A 42 -18.40 -23.22 3.36
C TYR A 42 -19.10 -23.95 4.52
N ASP A 43 -19.98 -23.25 5.25
CA ASP A 43 -20.65 -23.78 6.46
C ASP A 43 -19.72 -24.14 7.62
N PHE A 44 -18.44 -23.77 7.57
CA PHE A 44 -17.49 -24.03 8.64
C PHE A 44 -17.51 -22.94 9.70
N TYR A 45 -17.52 -21.67 9.29
CA TYR A 45 -17.55 -20.54 10.21
C TYR A 45 -18.15 -19.29 9.55
N ASN A 46 -18.68 -18.43 10.40
CA ASN A 46 -19.10 -17.10 10.00
C ASN A 46 -17.94 -16.13 10.16
N PHE A 47 -17.75 -15.24 9.20
CA PHE A 47 -16.73 -14.21 9.28
C PHE A 47 -17.34 -12.80 9.32
N SER A 48 -16.59 -11.89 9.92
CA SER A 48 -16.92 -10.47 10.02
C SER A 48 -15.65 -9.65 9.86
N GLU A 49 -15.60 -8.81 8.83
CA GLU A 49 -14.48 -7.91 8.55
C GLU A 49 -15.02 -6.49 8.39
N ASN A 50 -14.45 -5.56 9.14
CA ASN A 50 -14.86 -4.16 9.12
C ASN A 50 -13.61 -3.30 9.01
N LEU A 51 -13.60 -2.40 8.02
CA LEU A 51 -12.56 -1.42 7.79
C LEU A 51 -13.15 -0.02 7.98
N LEU A 52 -12.48 0.81 8.75
CA LEU A 52 -12.81 2.21 8.93
C LEU A 52 -11.65 3.05 8.40
N ASP A 53 -11.89 3.80 7.34
CA ASP A 53 -10.96 4.76 6.77
C ASP A 53 -11.30 6.16 7.26
N LEU A 54 -10.32 6.86 7.80
CA LEU A 54 -10.44 8.24 8.25
C LEU A 54 -9.37 9.09 7.56
N ASN A 55 -9.78 10.18 6.94
CA ASN A 55 -8.90 11.17 6.35
C ASN A 55 -9.07 12.52 7.04
N PHE A 56 -7.98 13.25 7.18
CA PHE A 56 -7.97 14.63 7.62
C PHE A 56 -7.09 15.48 6.71
N PHE A 57 -7.45 16.76 6.59
CA PHE A 57 -6.78 17.73 5.75
C PHE A 57 -6.65 19.04 6.53
N TYR A 58 -5.46 19.59 6.56
CA TYR A 58 -5.19 20.90 7.15
C TYR A 58 -4.09 21.62 6.38
N ASN A 59 -4.43 22.66 5.63
CA ASN A 59 -3.52 23.34 4.71
C ASN A 59 -2.78 22.34 3.80
N ASP A 60 -1.46 22.33 3.89
CA ASP A 60 -0.55 21.48 3.12
C ASP A 60 -0.35 20.08 3.74
N VAL A 61 -1.01 19.81 4.87
CA VAL A 61 -0.91 18.53 5.58
C VAL A 61 -2.16 17.71 5.36
N GLN A 62 -1.98 16.46 4.99
CA GLN A 62 -3.06 15.48 4.92
C GLN A 62 -2.66 14.20 5.62
N GLY A 63 -3.62 13.56 6.25
CA GLY A 63 -3.41 12.30 6.94
C GLY A 63 -4.53 11.31 6.66
N TRP A 64 -4.16 10.05 6.70
CA TRP A 64 -5.06 8.93 6.53
C TRP A 64 -4.74 7.84 7.55
N VAL A 65 -5.81 7.26 8.13
CA VAL A 65 -5.72 6.14 9.07
C VAL A 65 -6.77 5.12 8.69
N GLN A 66 -6.38 3.87 8.59
CA GLN A 66 -7.26 2.73 8.41
C GLN A 66 -7.24 1.85 9.66
N TYR A 67 -8.40 1.67 10.27
CA TYR A 67 -8.61 0.77 11.40
C TYR A 67 -9.34 -0.48 10.92
N GLU A 68 -8.87 -1.65 11.33
CA GLU A 68 -9.47 -2.95 11.02
C GLU A 68 -10.03 -3.61 12.29
N TYR A 69 -11.28 -4.06 12.21
CA TYR A 69 -11.90 -4.95 13.19
C TYR A 69 -12.43 -6.19 12.48
N SER A 70 -11.74 -7.31 12.65
CA SER A 70 -12.09 -8.60 12.02
C SER A 70 -12.19 -9.69 13.07
N ASN A 71 -13.35 -10.40 13.15
CA ASN A 71 -13.57 -11.41 14.19
C ASN A 71 -14.59 -12.50 13.81
N PRO A 72 -14.17 -13.68 13.35
CA PRO A 72 -12.92 -13.91 12.65
C PRO A 72 -12.96 -13.28 11.25
N PRO A 73 -11.82 -13.03 10.60
CA PRO A 73 -11.79 -12.65 9.20
C PRO A 73 -12.09 -13.86 8.29
N ASP A 74 -12.40 -13.60 7.01
CA ASP A 74 -12.50 -14.65 5.99
C ASP A 74 -11.15 -15.34 5.77
N ILE A 75 -10.08 -14.55 5.74
CA ILE A 75 -8.70 -15.03 5.63
C ILE A 75 -7.85 -14.33 6.70
N GLY A 76 -7.06 -15.11 7.47
CA GLY A 76 -6.11 -14.60 8.44
C GLY A 76 -6.56 -14.67 9.89
N PHE A 77 -6.04 -13.77 10.72
CA PHE A 77 -6.30 -13.74 12.16
C PHE A 77 -7.24 -12.61 12.54
N THR A 78 -7.91 -12.81 13.68
CA THR A 78 -8.67 -11.74 14.33
C THR A 78 -7.78 -10.52 14.52
N THR A 79 -8.22 -9.40 13.96
CA THR A 79 -7.54 -8.11 14.02
C THR A 79 -8.44 -7.09 14.69
N ASN A 80 -7.85 -6.27 15.56
CA ASN A 80 -8.52 -5.15 16.19
C ASN A 80 -7.46 -4.06 16.45
N ASP A 81 -7.02 -3.39 15.35
CA ASP A 81 -5.90 -2.46 15.42
C ASP A 81 -5.90 -1.47 14.24
N ILE A 82 -5.01 -0.48 14.32
CA ILE A 82 -4.67 0.38 13.19
C ILE A 82 -3.86 -0.44 12.19
N ARG A 83 -4.50 -0.76 11.08
CA ARG A 83 -3.86 -1.50 9.99
C ARG A 83 -2.84 -0.66 9.26
N LYS A 84 -3.22 0.58 8.92
CA LYS A 84 -2.41 1.50 8.12
C LYS A 84 -2.57 2.94 8.57
N PHE A 85 -1.55 3.72 8.32
CA PHE A 85 -1.60 5.17 8.50
C PHE A 85 -0.65 5.86 7.53
N ARG A 86 -0.98 7.08 7.15
CA ARG A 86 -0.10 7.92 6.35
C ARG A 86 -0.30 9.39 6.69
N LEU A 87 0.80 10.10 6.85
CA LEU A 87 0.86 11.55 6.96
C LEU A 87 1.63 12.09 5.76
N GLU A 88 1.07 13.09 5.08
CA GLU A 88 1.66 13.74 3.92
C GLU A 88 1.76 15.25 4.16
N TYR A 89 2.88 15.81 3.76
CA TYR A 89 3.08 17.25 3.65
C TYR A 89 3.38 17.59 2.19
N VAL A 90 2.55 18.46 1.60
CA VAL A 90 2.59 18.83 0.18
C VAL A 90 2.93 20.31 0.07
N ALA A 91 4.13 20.63 -0.37
CA ALA A 91 4.53 22.00 -0.70
C ALA A 91 4.69 22.16 -2.22
N GLU A 92 4.96 23.36 -2.72
CA GLU A 92 5.05 23.65 -4.15
C GLU A 92 6.03 22.70 -4.89
N ASP A 93 7.24 22.56 -4.36
CA ASP A 93 8.30 21.75 -4.97
C ASP A 93 8.59 20.44 -4.21
N PHE A 94 7.94 20.20 -3.04
CA PHE A 94 8.25 19.09 -2.14
C PHE A 94 7.02 18.29 -1.73
N LEU A 95 7.21 16.98 -1.67
CA LEU A 95 6.25 16.05 -1.08
C LEU A 95 6.99 15.17 -0.06
N ILE A 96 6.47 15.12 1.17
CA ILE A 96 6.98 14.24 2.22
C ILE A 96 5.84 13.33 2.65
N LYS A 97 6.10 12.01 2.71
CA LYS A 97 5.13 11.03 3.25
C LYS A 97 5.78 10.23 4.36
N LEU A 98 5.04 10.00 5.43
CA LEU A 98 5.43 9.16 6.56
C LEU A 98 4.32 8.13 6.81
N GLY A 99 4.68 6.87 7.01
CA GLY A 99 3.73 5.77 7.23
C GLY A 99 3.67 4.80 6.07
N ASP A 100 2.48 4.33 5.70
CA ASP A 100 2.28 3.33 4.65
C ASP A 100 2.28 3.99 3.26
N ILE A 101 3.27 3.64 2.45
CA ILE A 101 3.63 4.28 1.19
C ILE A 101 3.58 3.26 0.07
N TYR A 102 2.97 3.64 -1.06
CA TYR A 102 2.86 2.84 -2.27
C TYR A 102 3.46 3.59 -3.44
N GLN A 103 4.47 3.01 -4.08
CA GLN A 103 5.18 3.61 -5.20
C GLN A 103 5.21 2.69 -6.41
N PHE A 104 5.18 3.31 -7.58
CA PHE A 104 5.22 2.61 -8.86
C PHE A 104 6.30 3.25 -9.75
N TRP A 105 7.47 2.59 -9.88
CA TRP A 105 8.60 3.10 -10.62
C TRP A 105 9.06 2.16 -11.73
N GLY A 106 9.62 2.75 -12.80
CA GLY A 106 10.16 1.98 -13.91
C GLY A 106 9.11 1.10 -14.60
N ARG A 107 7.86 1.59 -14.74
CA ARG A 107 6.72 0.82 -15.28
C ARG A 107 6.46 -0.47 -14.48
N GLY A 108 6.73 -0.45 -13.18
CA GLY A 108 6.58 -1.62 -12.30
C GLY A 108 7.75 -2.61 -12.33
N LEU A 109 8.79 -2.36 -13.13
CA LEU A 109 9.95 -3.26 -13.22
C LEU A 109 10.96 -3.04 -12.08
N VAL A 110 11.02 -1.83 -11.52
CA VAL A 110 11.90 -1.51 -10.40
C VAL A 110 11.13 -1.58 -9.10
N LEU A 111 9.99 -0.92 -9.00
CA LEU A 111 9.14 -0.91 -7.82
C LEU A 111 7.67 -0.91 -8.24
N ASN A 112 6.92 -1.87 -7.73
CA ASN A 112 5.48 -2.03 -7.97
C ASN A 112 4.79 -2.36 -6.66
N GLN A 113 4.30 -1.33 -5.97
CA GLN A 113 3.67 -1.46 -4.67
C GLN A 113 2.18 -1.18 -4.76
N PHE A 114 1.40 -2.05 -4.16
CA PHE A 114 -0.06 -1.93 -4.10
C PHE A 114 -0.63 -2.70 -2.91
N ASP A 115 -1.85 -2.37 -2.55
CA ASP A 115 -2.69 -3.09 -1.60
C ASP A 115 -3.90 -3.65 -2.34
N ASP A 116 -4.07 -4.95 -2.29
CA ASP A 116 -5.26 -5.63 -2.77
C ASP A 116 -5.98 -6.31 -1.60
N GLN A 117 -7.02 -5.67 -1.13
CA GLN A 117 -7.81 -6.14 0.01
C GLN A 117 -8.58 -7.43 -0.30
N VAL A 118 -8.90 -7.71 -1.56
CA VAL A 118 -9.61 -8.94 -1.95
C VAL A 118 -8.74 -10.17 -1.81
N THR A 119 -7.47 -10.04 -2.21
CA THR A 119 -6.48 -11.12 -2.08
C THR A 119 -5.68 -11.05 -0.78
N HIS A 120 -5.92 -10.04 0.05
CA HIS A 120 -5.14 -9.73 1.25
C HIS A 120 -3.63 -9.59 0.98
N PHE A 121 -3.30 -9.13 -0.23
CA PHE A 121 -1.92 -8.88 -0.62
C PHE A 121 -1.57 -7.41 -0.42
N ASP A 122 -0.50 -7.17 0.31
CA ASP A 122 0.04 -5.83 0.56
C ASP A 122 1.56 -5.89 0.51
N ASN A 123 2.16 -5.09 -0.37
CA ASN A 123 3.60 -4.93 -0.48
C ASN A 123 4.05 -3.47 -0.33
N GLY A 124 3.22 -2.65 0.32
CA GLY A 124 3.56 -1.27 0.65
C GLY A 124 4.77 -1.16 1.56
N THR A 125 5.43 -0.02 1.56
CA THR A 125 6.54 0.30 2.47
C THR A 125 6.05 1.18 3.60
N ARG A 126 6.24 0.76 4.83
CA ARG A 126 6.08 1.61 6.02
C ARG A 126 7.38 2.32 6.29
N GLY A 127 7.40 3.63 6.08
CA GLY A 127 8.65 4.40 6.17
C GLY A 127 8.50 5.87 5.83
N LEU A 128 9.52 6.41 5.19
CA LEU A 128 9.63 7.79 4.76
C LEU A 128 9.78 7.86 3.24
N TYR A 129 9.01 8.73 2.61
CA TYR A 129 9.14 9.11 1.22
C TYR A 129 9.38 10.62 1.12
N LEU A 130 10.37 10.99 0.34
CA LEU A 130 10.70 12.37 0.01
C LEU A 130 10.67 12.52 -1.51
N GLU A 131 10.01 13.56 -1.99
CA GLU A 131 10.05 13.95 -3.40
C GLU A 131 10.33 15.44 -3.51
N TYR A 132 11.24 15.77 -4.39
CA TYR A 132 11.50 17.13 -4.87
C TYR A 132 11.25 17.17 -6.37
N ASN A 133 10.41 18.10 -6.81
CA ASN A 133 10.00 18.21 -8.20
C ASN A 133 10.02 19.67 -8.66
N LYS A 134 11.11 20.05 -9.32
CA LYS A 134 11.27 21.38 -9.91
C LYS A 134 11.89 21.25 -11.29
N TYR A 135 11.10 21.59 -12.30
CA TYR A 135 11.55 21.52 -13.69
C TYR A 135 12.93 22.19 -13.87
N PRO A 136 13.88 21.56 -14.58
CA PRO A 136 13.76 20.29 -15.30
C PRO A 136 14.12 19.04 -14.47
N PHE A 137 14.32 19.16 -13.18
CA PHE A 137 14.85 18.11 -12.31
C PHE A 137 13.77 17.59 -11.34
N SER A 138 13.73 16.26 -11.16
CA SER A 138 13.01 15.66 -10.03
C SER A 138 13.86 14.57 -9.36
N PHE A 139 13.69 14.47 -8.04
CA PHE A 139 14.33 13.47 -7.19
C PHE A 139 13.31 12.86 -6.25
N SER A 140 13.35 11.54 -6.08
CA SER A 140 12.52 10.84 -5.10
C SER A 140 13.37 9.85 -4.31
N HIS A 141 13.10 9.76 -3.01
CA HIS A 141 13.75 8.82 -2.08
C HIS A 141 12.69 8.12 -1.25
N LEU A 142 12.77 6.79 -1.16
CA LEU A 142 11.95 5.94 -0.31
C LEU A 142 12.84 5.13 0.61
N ASN A 143 12.54 5.13 1.90
CA ASN A 143 13.24 4.29 2.87
C ASN A 143 12.24 3.75 3.90
N GLY A 144 12.32 2.45 4.20
CA GLY A 144 11.43 1.82 5.18
C GLY A 144 11.43 0.30 5.09
N ASN A 145 10.40 -0.28 5.67
CA ASN A 145 10.20 -1.72 5.73
C ASN A 145 8.93 -2.11 4.99
N SER A 146 9.02 -3.16 4.18
CA SER A 146 7.88 -3.80 3.53
C SER A 146 7.67 -5.16 4.18
N ASP A 147 6.46 -5.42 4.68
CA ASP A 147 6.10 -6.69 5.30
C ASP A 147 5.20 -7.46 4.33
N ILE A 148 5.79 -8.37 3.58
CA ILE A 148 5.12 -9.09 2.51
C ILE A 148 4.73 -10.48 3.00
N TRP A 149 3.44 -10.76 2.97
CA TRP A 149 2.88 -12.05 3.34
C TRP A 149 3.06 -13.06 2.22
N MET A 150 3.60 -14.22 2.52
CA MET A 150 3.74 -15.26 1.52
C MET A 150 2.37 -15.80 1.08
N LEU A 151 2.08 -15.65 -0.20
CA LEU A 151 0.92 -16.23 -0.90
C LEU A 151 1.06 -17.75 -1.03
N GLY A 152 1.11 -18.49 0.03
CA GLY A 152 1.27 -19.93 -0.09
C GLY A 152 0.50 -20.74 0.95
N GLY A 153 0.02 -20.10 1.98
CA GLY A 153 -0.60 -20.77 3.12
C GLY A 153 -2.03 -20.35 3.40
N GLY A 154 -2.61 -19.44 2.63
CA GLY A 154 -4.02 -19.02 2.78
C GLY A 154 -4.35 -18.29 4.08
N ALA A 155 -3.37 -17.96 4.90
CA ALA A 155 -3.59 -17.27 6.15
C ALA A 155 -2.46 -16.27 6.38
N ARG A 156 -2.78 -15.13 6.98
CA ARG A 156 -1.79 -14.21 7.55
C ARG A 156 -1.14 -14.91 8.75
N ILE A 157 -0.12 -15.70 8.50
CA ILE A 157 0.65 -16.37 9.55
C ILE A 157 1.89 -15.51 9.81
N PRO A 158 2.01 -14.84 10.97
CA PRO A 158 3.12 -13.92 11.25
C PRO A 158 4.51 -14.53 11.06
N GLU A 159 4.61 -15.85 11.25
CA GLU A 159 5.86 -16.63 11.09
C GLU A 159 6.28 -16.78 9.62
N ASN A 160 5.38 -16.53 8.68
CA ASN A 160 5.64 -16.63 7.24
C ASN A 160 5.80 -15.25 6.55
N ASN A 161 5.90 -14.18 7.33
CA ASN A 161 6.14 -12.85 6.78
C ASN A 161 7.61 -12.69 6.36
N ASN A 162 7.80 -12.13 5.18
CA ASN A 162 9.10 -11.67 4.73
C ASN A 162 9.21 -10.17 4.94
N ILE A 163 10.12 -9.78 5.82
CA ILE A 163 10.40 -8.37 6.09
C ILE A 163 11.54 -7.93 5.17
N HIS A 164 11.23 -7.02 4.26
CA HIS A 164 12.18 -6.38 3.37
C HIS A 164 12.52 -4.99 3.89
N ASN A 165 13.77 -4.78 4.29
CA ASN A 165 14.27 -3.42 4.48
C ASN A 165 14.57 -2.84 3.08
N MET A 166 14.03 -1.68 2.79
CA MET A 166 14.05 -1.11 1.45
C MET A 166 14.63 0.31 1.47
N SER A 167 15.51 0.58 0.51
CA SER A 167 15.96 1.93 0.17
C SER A 167 15.91 2.11 -1.35
N ALA A 168 15.19 3.10 -1.82
CA ALA A 168 15.04 3.36 -3.23
C ALA A 168 15.26 4.84 -3.58
N ASN A 169 15.91 5.08 -4.70
CA ASN A 169 16.19 6.41 -5.22
C ASN A 169 15.76 6.51 -6.67
N ARG A 170 15.22 7.67 -7.05
CA ARG A 170 14.86 8.00 -8.43
C ARG A 170 15.27 9.42 -8.74
N ILE A 171 15.91 9.59 -9.90
CA ILE A 171 16.29 10.90 -10.45
C ILE A 171 15.75 10.97 -11.87
N ASN A 172 15.09 12.08 -12.21
CA ASN A 172 14.66 12.36 -13.58
C ASN A 172 15.16 13.75 -14.00
N TYR A 173 15.42 13.87 -15.29
CA TYR A 173 15.77 15.13 -15.93
C TYR A 173 15.01 15.27 -17.25
N ASP A 174 14.26 16.37 -17.38
CA ASP A 174 13.40 16.65 -18.53
C ASP A 174 14.01 17.73 -19.42
N PHE A 175 14.28 17.35 -20.68
CA PHE A 175 14.75 18.26 -21.72
C PHE A 175 13.63 18.52 -22.72
N SER A 176 12.77 19.46 -22.50
CA SER A 176 11.70 19.77 -23.45
C SER A 176 10.96 18.53 -24.01
N ALA A 177 11.45 17.90 -25.07
CA ALA A 177 10.86 16.72 -25.70
C ALA A 177 11.45 15.38 -25.21
N LEU A 178 12.52 15.40 -24.44
CA LEU A 178 13.28 14.22 -24.01
C LEU A 178 13.31 14.14 -22.48
N SER A 179 13.00 12.99 -21.91
CA SER A 179 13.13 12.72 -20.47
C SER A 179 14.11 11.57 -20.23
N LEU A 180 15.03 11.78 -19.32
CA LEU A 180 15.98 10.78 -18.84
C LEU A 180 15.66 10.46 -17.39
N GLY A 181 15.65 9.18 -17.03
CA GLY A 181 15.46 8.76 -15.65
C GLY A 181 16.39 7.64 -15.25
N PHE A 182 16.80 7.69 -13.99
CA PHE A 182 17.59 6.66 -13.33
C PHE A 182 16.92 6.28 -12.01
N THR A 183 16.88 4.98 -11.73
CA THR A 183 16.30 4.40 -10.50
C THR A 183 17.27 3.41 -9.91
N GLN A 184 17.35 3.40 -8.56
CA GLN A 184 18.07 2.40 -7.78
C GLN A 184 17.16 1.89 -6.69
N LEU A 185 17.12 0.58 -6.49
CA LEU A 185 16.43 -0.07 -5.40
C LEU A 185 17.39 -1.05 -4.73
N GLU A 186 17.55 -0.91 -3.43
CA GLU A 186 18.26 -1.85 -2.57
C GLU A 186 17.27 -2.45 -1.58
N THR A 187 17.21 -3.78 -1.49
CA THR A 187 16.41 -4.47 -0.48
C THR A 187 17.27 -5.49 0.23
N ASN A 188 17.03 -5.61 1.55
CA ASN A 188 17.56 -6.68 2.37
C ASN A 188 16.37 -7.46 2.95
N GLU A 189 16.29 -8.73 2.65
CA GLU A 189 15.27 -9.65 3.11
C GLU A 189 15.87 -10.63 4.13
N LYS A 190 15.17 -10.81 5.26
CA LYS A 190 15.46 -11.87 6.21
C LYS A 190 14.50 -13.02 5.98
N HIS A 191 14.99 -14.08 5.38
CA HIS A 191 14.21 -15.28 5.11
C HIS A 191 14.38 -16.29 6.24
N SER A 192 13.31 -16.58 6.98
CA SER A 192 13.30 -17.64 8.00
C SER A 192 13.06 -18.98 7.35
N LEU A 193 14.04 -19.84 7.38
CA LEU A 193 13.88 -21.24 6.93
C LEU A 193 13.24 -22.06 8.05
N ASN A 194 12.31 -22.96 7.73
CA ASN A 194 11.65 -23.86 8.70
C ASN A 194 12.62 -24.75 9.48
N ALA A 195 13.86 -24.91 9.01
CA ALA A 195 14.91 -25.66 9.69
C ALA A 195 16.28 -25.05 9.31
N GLY A 196 16.78 -24.15 10.13
CA GLY A 196 18.10 -23.54 9.95
C GLY A 196 18.17 -22.08 10.39
N PRO A 197 19.36 -21.48 10.39
CA PRO A 197 19.49 -20.07 10.68
C PRO A 197 18.85 -19.25 9.55
N PRO A 198 18.30 -18.05 9.86
CA PRO A 198 17.76 -17.17 8.85
C PRO A 198 18.85 -16.78 7.83
N VAL A 199 18.45 -16.65 6.58
CA VAL A 199 19.33 -16.22 5.48
C VAL A 199 19.02 -14.80 5.12
N ASP A 200 20.04 -13.94 5.05
CA ASP A 200 19.93 -12.58 4.55
C ASP A 200 20.12 -12.59 3.03
N ILE A 201 19.11 -12.11 2.31
CA ILE A 201 19.13 -11.97 0.85
C ILE A 201 19.14 -10.48 0.51
N ASN A 202 20.14 -10.06 -0.24
CA ASN A 202 20.29 -8.67 -0.68
C ASN A 202 19.99 -8.58 -2.17
N HIS A 203 19.11 -7.66 -2.55
CA HIS A 203 18.84 -7.32 -3.94
C HIS A 203 19.26 -5.88 -4.22
N ASN A 204 19.91 -5.67 -5.35
CA ASN A 204 20.22 -4.33 -5.88
C ASN A 204 19.74 -4.27 -7.33
N ILE A 205 18.78 -3.41 -7.58
CA ILE A 205 18.15 -3.23 -8.90
C ILE A 205 18.46 -1.82 -9.37
N LEU A 206 19.07 -1.73 -10.55
CA LEU A 206 19.32 -0.49 -11.25
C LEU A 206 18.45 -0.42 -12.49
N GLY A 207 17.78 0.69 -12.68
CA GLY A 207 16.95 0.96 -13.85
C GLY A 207 17.27 2.30 -14.48
N SER A 208 17.18 2.38 -15.79
CA SER A 208 17.23 3.64 -16.52
C SER A 208 16.17 3.66 -17.60
N TYR A 209 15.67 4.83 -17.93
CA TYR A 209 14.76 4.99 -19.03
C TYR A 209 15.06 6.27 -19.81
N LEU A 210 14.72 6.21 -21.09
CA LEU A 210 14.69 7.33 -22.00
C LEU A 210 13.28 7.42 -22.57
N SER A 211 12.64 8.56 -22.49
CA SER A 211 11.38 8.80 -23.17
C SER A 211 11.48 10.03 -24.06
N TRP A 212 10.80 9.99 -25.21
CA TRP A 212 10.75 11.09 -26.15
C TRP A 212 9.29 11.36 -26.54
N ALA A 213 8.90 12.62 -26.44
CA ALA A 213 7.59 13.12 -26.86
C ALA A 213 7.81 14.21 -27.92
N GLY A 214 7.68 13.86 -29.19
CA GLY A 214 7.81 14.78 -30.32
C GLY A 214 6.74 14.52 -31.39
N ASN A 215 6.39 15.56 -32.12
CA ASN A 215 5.53 15.41 -33.28
C ASN A 215 6.40 14.99 -34.47
N PHE A 216 6.10 13.85 -35.08
CA PHE A 216 6.58 13.52 -36.40
C PHE A 216 5.70 14.27 -37.39
N THR A 217 6.18 15.33 -37.97
CA THR A 217 5.55 16.02 -39.11
C THR A 217 6.13 15.51 -40.42
#